data_cd0d299f36f92cd64ef0a2f5fca7f237
#
_entry.id   cd0d299f36f92cd64ef0a2f5fca7f237
#
_cell.length_a   1.000
_cell.length_b   1.000
_cell.length_c   1.000
_cell.angle_alpha   90.00
_cell.angle_beta   90.00
_cell.angle_gamma   90.00
#
_symmetry.space_group_name_H-M   'P 1'
#
loop_
_entity.id
_entity.type
_entity.pdbx_description
1 polymer ?
#
loop_
_entity_poly.entity_id
_entity_poly.type
_entity_poly.pdbx_seq_one_letter_code
_entity_poly.pdbx_strand_id
1 'polypeptide(L)'
;MADRATRRPGLPVDGSSPAAVFFTSGTTGRPRAVVSGHSATTSLFCGGFEPFASAPTMLQAAPPTWDGFTLETWGPLVNGGTCVLPEGEYLLPGVLRELADRDGVDTAWLTASLFHLFLDEDPGCFQGLSHVLTGGERLSVPRVRTFLERHPAAGLTNGYGPVETCVFATARRIRPADCDVPTGIPIGVPVPGRRVHVLSEDREAGPGTTGEICVSGEGLAAGYLDDDPLTTRRFPTLTIDGARTRVYRTGDLGFQDADGVLHFLGRGDRQVKIRGHRVEPEEVEAAARGLSGVRECAVVPVPGKNESHEGLALFYTPAKNADGSDGPDPKALRRTLATLLPRHLVPGVVRSRDRLPLTASGKLDRTALTDSLRRHDHTEGDL
;
A
#
# COMPACT_ATOMS: atom_id res chain seq x y z
N MET A 1 19.92 -7.95 -35.64
CA MET A 1 20.04 -8.21 -34.19
C MET A 1 21.09 -9.28 -33.99
N ALA A 2 22.23 -8.92 -33.37
CA ALA A 2 23.34 -9.85 -33.19
C ALA A 2 22.93 -11.00 -32.27
N ASP A 3 23.28 -12.21 -32.69
CA ASP A 3 23.19 -13.48 -31.96
C ASP A 3 23.95 -13.38 -30.62
N ARG A 4 23.28 -12.87 -29.61
CA ARG A 4 23.79 -12.91 -28.23
C ARG A 4 23.56 -14.30 -27.69
N ALA A 5 24.64 -15.02 -27.50
CA ALA A 5 24.69 -16.35 -26.95
C ALA A 5 23.69 -16.53 -25.79
N THR A 6 22.73 -17.42 -25.96
CA THR A 6 21.77 -17.90 -24.96
C THR A 6 22.40 -18.73 -23.86
N ARG A 7 23.66 -18.45 -23.51
CA ARG A 7 24.39 -19.17 -22.46
C ARG A 7 23.87 -18.69 -21.10
N ARG A 8 23.24 -19.61 -20.34
CA ARG A 8 22.93 -19.37 -18.94
C ARG A 8 24.22 -18.97 -18.21
N PRO A 9 24.22 -17.90 -17.40
CA PRO A 9 25.44 -17.41 -16.74
C PRO A 9 26.10 -18.43 -15.80
N GLY A 10 25.43 -19.54 -15.44
CA GLY A 10 25.97 -20.59 -14.58
C GLY A 10 26.23 -20.18 -13.13
N LEU A 11 25.65 -19.04 -12.70
CA LEU A 11 25.75 -18.58 -11.31
C LEU A 11 24.90 -19.47 -10.42
N PRO A 12 25.42 -19.91 -9.27
CA PRO A 12 24.61 -20.60 -8.27
C PRO A 12 23.59 -19.61 -7.71
N VAL A 13 22.30 -19.92 -7.85
CA VAL A 13 21.19 -19.13 -7.34
C VAL A 13 20.35 -20.03 -6.46
N ASP A 14 20.06 -19.59 -5.24
CA ASP A 14 19.13 -20.24 -4.31
C ASP A 14 17.95 -19.32 -3.98
N GLY A 15 17.01 -19.81 -3.15
CA GLY A 15 15.83 -19.05 -2.77
C GLY A 15 16.13 -17.74 -2.02
N SER A 16 17.27 -17.66 -1.33
CA SER A 16 17.70 -16.47 -0.57
C SER A 16 18.42 -15.44 -1.44
N SER A 17 18.88 -15.84 -2.63
CA SER A 17 19.56 -14.94 -3.56
C SER A 17 18.63 -13.77 -3.95
N PRO A 18 19.16 -12.52 -4.04
CA PRO A 18 18.37 -11.37 -4.46
C PRO A 18 17.76 -11.57 -5.84
N ALA A 19 16.45 -11.33 -5.96
CA ALA A 19 15.69 -11.45 -7.21
C ALA A 19 15.21 -10.10 -7.73
N ALA A 20 14.80 -9.20 -6.83
CA ALA A 20 14.28 -7.89 -7.16
C ALA A 20 14.60 -6.86 -6.09
N VAL A 21 14.60 -5.60 -6.49
CA VAL A 21 14.67 -4.45 -5.58
C VAL A 21 13.46 -3.57 -5.88
N PHE A 22 12.61 -3.39 -4.87
CA PHE A 22 11.44 -2.53 -4.95
C PHE A 22 11.66 -1.26 -4.16
N PHE A 23 10.99 -0.18 -4.57
CA PHE A 23 11.15 1.12 -3.94
C PHE A 23 9.88 1.55 -3.21
N THR A 24 10.04 2.00 -1.97
CA THR A 24 8.97 2.56 -1.15
C THR A 24 9.33 3.96 -0.68
N SER A 25 8.34 4.78 -0.32
CA SER A 25 8.60 6.07 0.32
C SER A 25 9.43 5.91 1.60
N GLY A 26 10.27 6.88 1.89
CA GLY A 26 11.18 6.85 3.03
C GLY A 26 11.13 8.12 3.88
N THR A 27 11.17 7.98 5.21
CA THR A 27 11.11 9.10 6.17
C THR A 27 12.24 10.13 6.03
N THR A 28 13.31 9.79 5.31
CA THR A 28 14.49 10.66 5.09
C THR A 28 14.44 11.43 3.77
N GLY A 29 13.33 11.36 3.02
CA GLY A 29 13.20 11.99 1.71
C GLY A 29 13.90 11.23 0.58
N ARG A 30 14.43 10.02 0.84
CA ARG A 30 14.96 9.12 -0.17
C ARG A 30 14.14 7.83 -0.18
N PRO A 31 13.74 7.31 -1.37
CA PRO A 31 13.06 6.05 -1.47
C PRO A 31 13.89 4.94 -0.80
N ARG A 32 13.22 4.06 -0.06
CA ARG A 32 13.84 2.86 0.52
C ARG A 32 13.86 1.76 -0.52
N ALA A 33 15.01 1.15 -0.72
CA ALA A 33 15.18 0.03 -1.61
C ALA A 33 15.03 -1.29 -0.82
N VAL A 34 13.94 -2.02 -1.04
CA VAL A 34 13.62 -3.31 -0.39
C VAL A 34 14.18 -4.43 -1.25
N VAL A 35 15.10 -5.22 -0.71
CA VAL A 35 15.71 -6.36 -1.41
C VAL A 35 14.88 -7.61 -1.19
N SER A 36 14.24 -8.11 -2.25
CA SER A 36 13.42 -9.32 -2.23
C SER A 36 14.17 -10.50 -2.85
N GLY A 37 14.17 -11.63 -2.16
CA GLY A 37 14.80 -12.87 -2.63
C GLY A 37 13.85 -13.67 -3.55
N HIS A 38 14.40 -14.67 -4.25
CA HIS A 38 13.62 -15.57 -5.09
C HIS A 38 12.52 -16.31 -4.30
N SER A 39 12.82 -16.79 -3.10
CA SER A 39 11.84 -17.48 -2.25
C SER A 39 10.66 -16.60 -1.86
N ALA A 40 10.88 -15.29 -1.68
CA ALA A 40 9.81 -14.37 -1.32
C ALA A 40 8.71 -14.32 -2.39
N THR A 41 9.09 -14.39 -3.66
CA THR A 41 8.17 -14.44 -4.81
C THR A 41 7.60 -15.86 -5.01
N THR A 42 8.47 -16.87 -5.10
CA THR A 42 8.06 -18.23 -5.45
C THR A 42 7.19 -18.88 -4.37
N SER A 43 7.41 -18.60 -3.09
CA SER A 43 6.59 -19.14 -2.00
C SER A 43 5.12 -18.75 -2.11
N LEU A 44 4.82 -17.55 -2.62
CA LEU A 44 3.43 -17.11 -2.86
C LEU A 44 2.85 -17.83 -4.09
N PHE A 45 3.56 -17.82 -5.21
CA PHE A 45 2.98 -18.22 -6.49
C PHE A 45 2.99 -19.74 -6.70
N CYS A 46 4.01 -20.43 -6.17
CA CYS A 46 4.10 -21.88 -6.29
C CYS A 46 3.46 -22.64 -5.10
N GLY A 47 2.99 -21.92 -4.09
CA GLY A 47 2.43 -22.51 -2.86
C GLY A 47 0.94 -22.87 -2.93
N GLY A 48 0.30 -22.79 -4.10
CA GLY A 48 -1.13 -23.08 -4.26
C GLY A 48 -2.03 -21.91 -3.88
N PHE A 49 -1.60 -20.67 -4.11
CA PHE A 49 -2.46 -19.51 -3.95
C PHE A 49 -3.62 -19.57 -4.95
N GLU A 50 -4.86 -19.64 -4.44
CA GLU A 50 -6.07 -19.98 -5.19
C GLU A 50 -6.26 -19.20 -6.50
N PRO A 51 -6.02 -17.88 -6.58
CA PRO A 51 -6.17 -17.13 -7.84
C PRO A 51 -5.29 -17.61 -8.99
N PHE A 52 -4.24 -18.38 -8.72
CA PHE A 52 -3.33 -18.92 -9.76
C PHE A 52 -3.54 -20.40 -10.06
N ALA A 53 -4.44 -21.08 -9.35
CA ALA A 53 -4.65 -22.53 -9.51
C ALA A 53 -5.18 -22.93 -10.90
N SER A 54 -5.84 -22.03 -11.62
CA SER A 54 -6.45 -22.25 -12.93
C SER A 54 -5.61 -21.79 -14.12
N ALA A 55 -4.32 -21.50 -13.93
CA ALA A 55 -3.47 -20.92 -14.98
C ALA A 55 -4.07 -19.64 -15.62
N PRO A 56 -4.27 -18.56 -14.85
CA PRO A 56 -5.05 -17.41 -15.29
C PRO A 56 -4.41 -16.65 -16.45
N THR A 57 -5.23 -15.98 -17.22
CA THR A 57 -4.82 -14.91 -18.13
C THR A 57 -4.92 -13.58 -17.39
N MET A 58 -3.79 -13.07 -16.93
CA MET A 58 -3.74 -11.93 -16.02
C MET A 58 -3.21 -10.67 -16.70
N LEU A 59 -3.88 -9.56 -16.43
CA LEU A 59 -3.44 -8.22 -16.85
C LEU A 59 -2.21 -7.78 -16.06
N GLN A 60 -1.18 -7.23 -16.74
CA GLN A 60 -0.04 -6.56 -16.12
C GLN A 60 -0.19 -5.04 -16.25
N ALA A 61 -0.49 -4.36 -15.15
CA ALA A 61 -0.66 -2.91 -15.09
C ALA A 61 0.24 -2.23 -14.03
N ALA A 62 0.71 -2.98 -13.04
CA ALA A 62 1.57 -2.45 -12.00
C ALA A 62 2.95 -2.06 -12.56
N PRO A 63 3.52 -0.89 -12.17
CA PRO A 63 4.85 -0.50 -12.60
C PRO A 63 5.92 -1.45 -12.07
N PRO A 64 7.01 -1.71 -12.84
CA PRO A 64 8.08 -2.64 -12.46
C PRO A 64 8.80 -2.30 -11.13
N THR A 65 8.64 -1.08 -10.66
CA THR A 65 9.21 -0.61 -9.38
C THR A 65 8.41 -1.06 -8.16
N TRP A 66 7.21 -1.62 -8.36
CA TRP A 66 6.34 -2.16 -7.32
C TRP A 66 6.37 -3.68 -7.32
N ASP A 67 6.18 -4.26 -6.14
CA ASP A 67 6.08 -5.70 -5.98
C ASP A 67 4.82 -6.32 -6.62
N GLY A 68 3.74 -5.54 -6.79
CA GLY A 68 2.58 -5.91 -7.57
C GLY A 68 2.90 -6.34 -9.01
N PHE A 69 3.97 -5.78 -9.60
CA PHE A 69 4.48 -6.25 -10.90
C PHE A 69 4.83 -7.75 -10.88
N THR A 70 5.39 -8.25 -9.77
CA THR A 70 5.72 -9.68 -9.66
C THR A 70 4.48 -10.55 -9.58
N LEU A 71 3.42 -10.06 -8.94
CA LEU A 71 2.12 -10.74 -8.87
C LEU A 71 1.54 -10.92 -10.27
N GLU A 72 1.49 -9.83 -11.05
CA GLU A 72 0.87 -9.80 -12.36
C GLU A 72 1.68 -10.53 -13.43
N THR A 73 3.01 -10.57 -13.28
CA THR A 73 3.91 -11.20 -14.26
C THR A 73 4.20 -12.65 -13.90
N TRP A 74 4.79 -12.89 -12.72
CA TRP A 74 5.25 -14.21 -12.34
C TRP A 74 4.12 -15.11 -11.83
N GLY A 75 3.09 -14.53 -11.20
CA GLY A 75 1.93 -15.30 -10.75
C GLY A 75 1.32 -16.16 -11.83
N PRO A 76 0.86 -15.61 -12.97
CA PRO A 76 0.36 -16.43 -14.07
C PRO A 76 1.45 -17.28 -14.72
N LEU A 77 2.62 -16.72 -15.05
CA LEU A 77 3.62 -17.42 -15.86
C LEU A 77 4.17 -18.71 -15.22
N VAL A 78 4.45 -18.71 -13.91
CA VAL A 78 4.96 -19.91 -13.23
C VAL A 78 3.89 -20.97 -13.01
N ASN A 79 2.61 -20.63 -13.18
CA ASN A 79 1.47 -21.54 -13.10
C ASN A 79 0.90 -21.93 -14.47
N GLY A 80 1.63 -21.65 -15.56
CA GLY A 80 1.22 -22.02 -16.93
C GLY A 80 0.16 -21.11 -17.55
N GLY A 81 -0.12 -19.96 -16.93
CA GLY A 81 -1.05 -18.95 -17.43
C GLY A 81 -0.38 -17.95 -18.38
N THR A 82 -1.07 -16.85 -18.65
CA THR A 82 -0.66 -15.80 -19.57
C THR A 82 -0.59 -14.46 -18.87
N CYS A 83 0.43 -13.65 -19.20
CA CYS A 83 0.54 -12.26 -18.78
C CYS A 83 0.24 -11.36 -19.99
N VAL A 84 -0.80 -10.53 -19.90
CA VAL A 84 -1.24 -9.61 -20.96
C VAL A 84 -0.77 -8.20 -20.62
N LEU A 85 -0.03 -7.59 -21.55
CA LEU A 85 0.44 -6.21 -21.42
C LEU A 85 -0.54 -5.27 -22.12
N PRO A 86 -1.18 -4.32 -21.42
CA PRO A 86 -2.09 -3.38 -22.04
C PRO A 86 -1.33 -2.39 -22.91
N GLU A 87 -1.96 -1.89 -23.95
CA GLU A 87 -1.50 -0.73 -24.69
C GLU A 87 -1.91 0.54 -23.95
N GLY A 88 -1.02 1.55 -23.92
CA GLY A 88 -1.28 2.84 -23.27
C GLY A 88 -0.62 3.03 -21.92
N GLU A 89 -0.76 4.25 -21.39
CA GLU A 89 -0.08 4.68 -20.16
C GLU A 89 -0.92 4.39 -18.89
N TYR A 90 -2.25 4.31 -19.05
CA TYR A 90 -3.19 4.18 -17.93
C TYR A 90 -4.21 3.08 -18.19
N LEU A 91 -4.46 2.30 -17.15
CA LEU A 91 -5.56 1.34 -17.16
C LEU A 91 -6.87 2.08 -16.88
N LEU A 92 -7.81 2.00 -17.82
CA LEU A 92 -9.17 2.55 -17.71
C LEU A 92 -10.20 1.42 -17.67
N PRO A 93 -11.43 1.65 -17.16
CA PRO A 93 -12.49 0.63 -17.13
C PRO A 93 -12.78 0.00 -18.49
N GLY A 94 -12.86 0.84 -19.54
CA GLY A 94 -13.09 0.38 -20.91
C GLY A 94 -11.96 -0.50 -21.47
N VAL A 95 -10.71 -0.20 -21.10
CA VAL A 95 -9.54 -1.01 -21.49
C VAL A 95 -9.60 -2.38 -20.81
N LEU A 96 -9.95 -2.45 -19.53
CA LEU A 96 -10.09 -3.73 -18.82
C LEU A 96 -11.12 -4.64 -19.50
N ARG A 97 -12.27 -4.08 -19.88
CA ARG A 97 -13.31 -4.80 -20.60
C ARG A 97 -12.83 -5.27 -21.97
N GLU A 98 -12.20 -4.39 -22.75
CA GLU A 98 -11.67 -4.74 -24.08
C GLU A 98 -10.67 -5.90 -23.99
N LEU A 99 -9.77 -5.90 -22.99
CA LEU A 99 -8.78 -6.95 -22.79
C LEU A 99 -9.43 -8.26 -22.34
N ALA A 100 -10.50 -8.21 -21.54
CA ALA A 100 -11.28 -9.40 -21.20
C ALA A 100 -11.93 -10.02 -22.44
N ASP A 101 -12.52 -9.19 -23.31
CA ASP A 101 -13.23 -9.63 -24.52
C ASP A 101 -12.27 -10.11 -25.63
N ARG A 102 -11.17 -9.38 -25.86
CA ARG A 102 -10.25 -9.61 -26.99
C ARG A 102 -9.15 -10.62 -26.68
N ASP A 103 -8.53 -10.48 -25.51
CA ASP A 103 -7.32 -11.23 -25.13
C ASP A 103 -7.60 -12.30 -24.09
N GLY A 104 -8.86 -12.44 -23.65
CA GLY A 104 -9.30 -13.46 -22.69
C GLY A 104 -8.75 -13.18 -21.27
N VAL A 105 -8.47 -11.93 -20.91
CA VAL A 105 -8.11 -11.59 -19.54
C VAL A 105 -9.25 -11.99 -18.60
N ASP A 106 -8.95 -12.88 -17.68
CA ASP A 106 -9.90 -13.44 -16.71
C ASP A 106 -9.57 -13.06 -15.27
N THR A 107 -8.36 -12.55 -15.02
CA THR A 107 -7.88 -12.19 -13.69
C THR A 107 -7.20 -10.81 -13.73
N ALA A 108 -7.55 -9.96 -12.76
CA ALA A 108 -6.96 -8.63 -12.61
C ALA A 108 -6.61 -8.32 -11.14
N TRP A 109 -5.48 -7.61 -10.94
CA TRP A 109 -5.12 -6.98 -9.67
C TRP A 109 -5.35 -5.48 -9.78
N LEU A 110 -6.08 -4.91 -8.84
CA LEU A 110 -6.35 -3.47 -8.75
C LEU A 110 -6.10 -3.00 -7.32
N THR A 111 -5.42 -1.88 -7.13
CA THR A 111 -5.41 -1.25 -5.81
C THR A 111 -6.84 -0.95 -5.37
N ALA A 112 -7.09 -0.88 -4.06
CA ALA A 112 -8.43 -0.57 -3.55
C ALA A 112 -8.99 0.74 -4.15
N SER A 113 -8.16 1.77 -4.28
CA SER A 113 -8.55 3.04 -4.90
C SER A 113 -8.96 2.87 -6.36
N LEU A 114 -8.22 2.08 -7.15
CA LEU A 114 -8.54 1.84 -8.56
C LEU A 114 -9.79 0.96 -8.71
N PHE A 115 -9.93 -0.07 -7.89
CA PHE A 115 -11.13 -0.91 -7.82
C PHE A 115 -12.38 -0.07 -7.51
N HIS A 116 -12.29 0.85 -6.54
CA HIS A 116 -13.38 1.76 -6.21
C HIS A 116 -13.73 2.69 -7.37
N LEU A 117 -12.71 3.28 -8.01
CA LEU A 117 -12.90 4.16 -9.16
C LEU A 117 -13.62 3.44 -10.30
N PHE A 118 -13.19 2.23 -10.63
CA PHE A 118 -13.78 1.43 -11.70
C PHE A 118 -15.24 1.08 -11.43
N LEU A 119 -15.57 0.75 -10.18
CA LEU A 119 -16.96 0.51 -9.78
C LEU A 119 -17.82 1.76 -9.85
N ASP A 120 -17.26 2.93 -9.55
CA ASP A 120 -18.00 4.20 -9.59
C ASP A 120 -18.20 4.68 -11.04
N GLU A 121 -17.23 4.48 -11.93
CA GLU A 121 -17.30 4.95 -13.32
C GLU A 121 -18.03 3.97 -14.24
N ASP A 122 -17.68 2.69 -14.19
CA ASP A 122 -18.26 1.64 -15.02
C ASP A 122 -18.27 0.30 -14.29
N PRO A 123 -19.28 0.02 -13.47
CA PRO A 123 -19.37 -1.26 -12.77
C PRO A 123 -19.37 -2.49 -13.68
N GLY A 124 -19.73 -2.31 -14.95
CA GLY A 124 -19.76 -3.40 -15.96
C GLY A 124 -18.38 -3.79 -16.50
N CYS A 125 -17.32 -3.02 -16.21
CA CYS A 125 -15.99 -3.30 -16.74
C CYS A 125 -15.37 -4.61 -16.23
N PHE A 126 -15.91 -5.19 -15.16
CA PHE A 126 -15.48 -6.47 -14.59
C PHE A 126 -16.16 -7.69 -15.25
N GLN A 127 -17.05 -7.47 -16.22
CA GLN A 127 -17.69 -8.56 -16.94
C GLN A 127 -16.64 -9.39 -17.70
N GLY A 128 -16.76 -10.72 -17.63
CA GLY A 128 -15.80 -11.64 -18.23
C GLY A 128 -14.67 -12.06 -17.28
N LEU A 129 -14.42 -11.33 -16.20
CA LEU A 129 -13.43 -11.72 -15.22
C LEU A 129 -13.93 -12.87 -14.33
N SER A 130 -13.07 -13.85 -14.13
CA SER A 130 -13.27 -14.95 -13.17
C SER A 130 -12.82 -14.54 -11.78
N HIS A 131 -11.80 -13.65 -11.68
CA HIS A 131 -11.20 -13.27 -10.43
C HIS A 131 -10.69 -11.81 -10.43
N VAL A 132 -11.02 -11.10 -9.36
CA VAL A 132 -10.45 -9.77 -9.07
C VAL A 132 -9.73 -9.83 -7.74
N LEU A 133 -8.43 -9.50 -7.76
CA LEU A 133 -7.66 -9.25 -6.55
C LEU A 133 -7.65 -7.74 -6.30
N THR A 134 -7.84 -7.36 -5.06
CA THR A 134 -7.78 -5.94 -4.66
C THR A 134 -7.13 -5.81 -3.29
N GLY A 135 -6.65 -4.64 -2.95
CA GLY A 135 -6.03 -4.41 -1.64
C GLY A 135 -5.14 -3.18 -1.61
N GLY A 136 -4.22 -3.16 -0.65
CA GLY A 136 -3.30 -2.05 -0.46
C GLY A 136 -3.88 -0.91 0.37
N GLU A 137 -5.20 -0.76 0.45
CA GLU A 137 -5.91 0.20 1.30
C GLU A 137 -7.19 -0.45 1.84
N ARG A 138 -7.87 0.24 2.76
CA ARG A 138 -9.15 -0.25 3.30
C ARG A 138 -10.21 -0.30 2.19
N LEU A 139 -10.90 -1.42 2.09
CA LEU A 139 -11.98 -1.58 1.12
C LEU A 139 -13.27 -0.94 1.60
N SER A 140 -13.95 -0.25 0.69
CA SER A 140 -15.29 0.31 0.93
C SER A 140 -16.34 -0.80 0.92
N VAL A 141 -16.97 -1.06 2.05
CA VAL A 141 -18.03 -2.08 2.20
C VAL A 141 -19.17 -1.88 1.18
N PRO A 142 -19.72 -0.67 0.96
CA PRO A 142 -20.76 -0.48 -0.06
C PRO A 142 -20.32 -0.89 -1.46
N ARG A 143 -19.08 -0.56 -1.86
CA ARG A 143 -18.55 -0.93 -3.20
C ARG A 143 -18.29 -2.42 -3.33
N VAL A 144 -17.81 -3.05 -2.27
CA VAL A 144 -17.67 -4.51 -2.23
C VAL A 144 -19.03 -5.19 -2.41
N ARG A 145 -20.09 -4.72 -1.73
CA ARG A 145 -21.46 -5.23 -1.93
C ARG A 145 -21.90 -5.08 -3.38
N THR A 146 -21.72 -3.89 -3.95
CA THR A 146 -22.05 -3.64 -5.37
C THR A 146 -21.35 -4.61 -6.31
N PHE A 147 -20.06 -4.89 -6.09
CA PHE A 147 -19.32 -5.86 -6.89
C PHE A 147 -19.90 -7.28 -6.76
N LEU A 148 -20.11 -7.75 -5.53
CA LEU A 148 -20.63 -9.10 -5.27
C LEU A 148 -22.03 -9.31 -5.86
N GLU A 149 -22.88 -8.28 -5.81
CA GLU A 149 -24.23 -8.33 -6.40
C GLU A 149 -24.21 -8.36 -7.93
N ARG A 150 -23.32 -7.55 -8.55
CA ARG A 150 -23.26 -7.44 -10.01
C ARG A 150 -22.48 -8.56 -10.68
N HIS A 151 -21.49 -9.13 -9.98
CA HIS A 151 -20.58 -10.14 -10.50
C HIS A 151 -20.54 -11.37 -9.59
N PRO A 152 -21.69 -12.06 -9.36
CA PRO A 152 -21.77 -13.17 -8.40
C PRO A 152 -20.92 -14.40 -8.81
N ALA A 153 -20.55 -14.50 -10.08
CA ALA A 153 -19.70 -15.58 -10.59
C ALA A 153 -18.19 -15.25 -10.44
N ALA A 154 -17.84 -13.97 -10.32
CA ALA A 154 -16.45 -13.56 -10.17
C ALA A 154 -15.98 -13.64 -8.72
N GLY A 155 -14.77 -14.14 -8.51
CA GLY A 155 -14.12 -14.09 -7.22
C GLY A 155 -13.59 -12.69 -6.89
N LEU A 156 -13.79 -12.27 -5.66
CA LEU A 156 -13.15 -11.06 -5.13
C LEU A 156 -12.25 -11.44 -3.96
N THR A 157 -10.96 -11.11 -4.05
CA THR A 157 -10.00 -11.38 -2.99
C THR A 157 -9.37 -10.08 -2.49
N ASN A 158 -9.49 -9.84 -1.18
CA ASN A 158 -8.75 -8.79 -0.48
C ASN A 158 -7.35 -9.30 -0.14
N GLY A 159 -6.32 -8.68 -0.68
CA GLY A 159 -4.91 -8.97 -0.37
C GLY A 159 -4.30 -7.87 0.51
N TYR A 160 -3.63 -8.28 1.58
CA TYR A 160 -2.90 -7.39 2.47
C TYR A 160 -1.44 -7.80 2.56
N GLY A 161 -0.55 -6.84 2.42
CA GLY A 161 0.88 -7.01 2.64
C GLY A 161 1.66 -5.75 2.31
N PRO A 162 2.72 -5.44 3.05
CA PRO A 162 3.71 -4.45 2.64
C PRO A 162 4.74 -5.08 1.69
N VAL A 163 5.45 -4.25 0.93
CA VAL A 163 6.51 -4.66 -0.02
C VAL A 163 7.56 -5.55 0.65
N GLU A 164 7.84 -5.31 1.93
CA GLU A 164 8.79 -6.08 2.76
C GLU A 164 8.37 -7.54 2.99
N THR A 165 7.12 -7.89 2.62
CA THR A 165 6.58 -9.26 2.68
C THR A 165 6.21 -9.83 1.31
N CYS A 166 6.64 -9.15 0.24
CA CYS A 166 6.40 -9.50 -1.16
C CYS A 166 4.91 -9.70 -1.48
N VAL A 167 4.26 -8.62 -1.88
CA VAL A 167 2.86 -8.47 -2.31
C VAL A 167 1.85 -8.75 -1.21
N PHE A 168 1.65 -10.02 -0.84
CA PHE A 168 0.64 -10.40 0.15
C PHE A 168 1.24 -11.18 1.32
N ALA A 169 0.88 -10.76 2.54
CA ALA A 169 1.07 -11.52 3.76
C ALA A 169 -0.18 -12.35 4.10
N THR A 170 -1.36 -11.76 3.85
CA THR A 170 -2.66 -12.44 4.02
C THR A 170 -3.58 -12.19 2.84
N ALA A 171 -4.56 -13.05 2.67
CA ALA A 171 -5.63 -12.88 1.70
C ALA A 171 -6.99 -13.36 2.25
N ARG A 172 -8.06 -12.72 1.79
CA ARG A 172 -9.45 -13.08 2.08
C ARG A 172 -10.25 -13.16 0.79
N ARG A 173 -10.70 -14.36 0.42
CA ARG A 173 -11.78 -14.51 -0.55
C ARG A 173 -13.04 -13.91 0.08
N ILE A 174 -13.47 -12.75 -0.42
CA ILE A 174 -14.57 -11.98 0.18
C ILE A 174 -15.91 -12.71 -0.08
N ARG A 175 -16.71 -12.79 0.95
CA ARG A 175 -18.08 -13.34 0.93
C ARG A 175 -19.06 -12.24 1.34
N PRO A 176 -20.35 -12.33 1.00
CA PRO A 176 -21.34 -11.35 1.45
C PRO A 176 -21.34 -11.08 2.95
N ALA A 177 -21.14 -12.11 3.79
CA ALA A 177 -21.05 -11.98 5.23
C ALA A 177 -19.87 -11.12 5.72
N ASP A 178 -18.78 -11.03 4.95
CA ASP A 178 -17.64 -10.16 5.32
C ASP A 178 -18.01 -8.66 5.28
N CYS A 179 -19.07 -8.32 4.56
CA CYS A 179 -19.60 -6.96 4.52
C CYS A 179 -20.38 -6.55 5.77
N ASP A 180 -20.70 -7.48 6.66
CA ASP A 180 -21.41 -7.22 7.92
C ASP A 180 -20.46 -7.12 9.12
N VAL A 181 -19.16 -7.30 8.88
CA VAL A 181 -18.12 -7.22 9.93
C VAL A 181 -17.95 -5.77 10.39
N PRO A 182 -18.09 -5.46 11.69
CA PRO A 182 -18.04 -4.08 12.19
C PRO A 182 -16.72 -3.35 11.93
N THR A 183 -15.60 -4.08 11.82
CA THR A 183 -14.27 -3.52 11.54
C THR A 183 -13.99 -3.32 10.04
N GLY A 184 -14.99 -3.56 9.18
CA GLY A 184 -14.86 -3.56 7.72
C GLY A 184 -14.41 -4.90 7.17
N ILE A 185 -14.07 -4.94 5.89
CA ILE A 185 -13.66 -6.17 5.19
C ILE A 185 -12.39 -6.74 5.83
N PRO A 186 -12.41 -7.99 6.34
CA PRO A 186 -11.22 -8.61 6.92
C PRO A 186 -10.07 -8.71 5.92
N ILE A 187 -8.83 -8.72 6.42
CA ILE A 187 -7.63 -8.92 5.59
C ILE A 187 -7.23 -10.41 5.51
N GLY A 188 -7.95 -11.28 6.19
CA GLY A 188 -7.98 -12.72 5.95
C GLY A 188 -6.95 -13.54 6.71
N VAL A 189 -6.44 -14.58 6.08
CA VAL A 189 -5.50 -15.55 6.67
C VAL A 189 -4.18 -15.53 5.93
N PRO A 190 -3.08 -16.01 6.55
CA PRO A 190 -1.77 -16.06 5.90
C PRO A 190 -1.80 -16.78 4.57
N VAL A 191 -1.14 -16.20 3.55
CA VAL A 191 -0.93 -16.85 2.25
C VAL A 191 0.27 -17.82 2.31
N PRO A 192 0.45 -18.71 1.32
CA PRO A 192 1.57 -19.65 1.29
C PRO A 192 2.92 -18.99 1.54
N GLY A 193 3.77 -19.65 2.34
CA GLY A 193 5.10 -19.16 2.69
C GLY A 193 5.14 -18.03 3.72
N ARG A 194 4.01 -17.61 4.29
CA ARG A 194 3.93 -16.58 5.34
C ARG A 194 3.26 -17.14 6.60
N ARG A 195 3.65 -16.55 7.72
CA ARG A 195 2.95 -16.66 9.00
C ARG A 195 2.73 -15.25 9.53
N VAL A 196 1.57 -15.03 10.15
CA VAL A 196 1.24 -13.74 10.74
C VAL A 196 1.10 -13.90 12.25
N HIS A 197 1.69 -12.97 12.97
CA HIS A 197 1.66 -12.86 14.41
C HIS A 197 1.03 -11.53 14.78
N VAL A 198 0.11 -11.51 15.72
CA VAL A 198 -0.37 -10.28 16.35
C VAL A 198 0.35 -10.15 17.66
N LEU A 199 1.25 -9.16 17.80
CA LEU A 199 2.12 -9.02 18.96
C LEU A 199 1.71 -7.83 19.83
N SER A 200 1.54 -8.08 21.12
CA SER A 200 1.45 -7.06 22.16
C SER A 200 2.66 -7.23 23.09
N GLU A 201 3.47 -6.18 23.23
CA GLU A 201 4.73 -6.22 24.01
C GLU A 201 5.64 -7.42 23.65
N ASP A 202 5.80 -7.66 22.34
CA ASP A 202 6.60 -8.75 21.77
C ASP A 202 6.13 -10.18 22.13
N ARG A 203 4.89 -10.33 22.62
CA ARG A 203 4.23 -11.62 22.88
C ARG A 203 3.00 -11.79 22.01
N GLU A 204 2.70 -13.02 21.63
CA GLU A 204 1.47 -13.30 20.88
C GLU A 204 0.24 -12.90 21.67
N ALA A 205 -0.62 -12.11 21.02
CA ALA A 205 -1.91 -11.69 21.56
C ALA A 205 -2.94 -12.82 21.36
N GLY A 206 -3.75 -13.06 22.34
CA GLY A 206 -4.88 -14.00 22.21
C GLY A 206 -5.95 -13.50 21.25
N PRO A 207 -6.86 -14.38 20.79
CA PRO A 207 -7.96 -14.00 19.89
C PRO A 207 -8.74 -12.78 20.41
N GLY A 208 -9.07 -11.86 19.49
CA GLY A 208 -9.76 -10.61 19.80
C GLY A 208 -8.89 -9.52 20.45
N THR A 209 -7.65 -9.83 20.81
CA THR A 209 -6.75 -8.85 21.43
C THR A 209 -5.95 -8.09 20.37
N THR A 210 -6.00 -6.77 20.46
CA THR A 210 -5.27 -5.87 19.54
C THR A 210 -3.76 -5.91 19.80
N GLY A 211 -2.99 -6.00 18.72
CA GLY A 211 -1.53 -5.89 18.73
C GLY A 211 -0.97 -5.41 17.40
N GLU A 212 0.35 -5.32 17.30
CA GLU A 212 1.04 -5.05 16.03
C GLU A 212 1.04 -6.30 15.16
N ILE A 213 0.63 -6.15 13.90
CA ILE A 213 0.71 -7.20 12.90
C ILE A 213 2.19 -7.38 12.51
N CYS A 214 2.72 -8.56 12.75
CA CYS A 214 4.07 -8.96 12.36
C CYS A 214 4.01 -10.15 11.41
N VAL A 215 4.94 -10.22 10.46
CA VAL A 215 4.96 -11.28 9.45
C VAL A 215 6.28 -12.02 9.52
N SER A 216 6.23 -13.36 9.40
CA SER A 216 7.40 -14.23 9.30
C SER A 216 7.29 -15.20 8.13
N GLY A 217 8.36 -15.92 7.82
CA GLY A 217 8.37 -16.94 6.77
C GLY A 217 9.18 -16.57 5.54
N GLU A 218 9.03 -17.38 4.49
CA GLU A 218 9.80 -17.29 3.25
C GLU A 218 9.48 -16.02 2.43
N GLY A 219 8.31 -15.42 2.67
CA GLY A 219 7.89 -14.17 2.02
C GLY A 219 8.63 -12.92 2.46
N LEU A 220 9.48 -12.99 3.50
CA LEU A 220 10.18 -11.81 3.98
C LEU A 220 11.28 -11.36 3.02
N ALA A 221 11.36 -10.06 2.80
CA ALA A 221 12.51 -9.44 2.15
C ALA A 221 13.81 -9.69 2.95
N ALA A 222 14.96 -9.65 2.27
CA ALA A 222 16.25 -9.72 2.91
C ALA A 222 16.49 -8.52 3.85
N GLY A 223 16.02 -7.35 3.45
CA GLY A 223 16.11 -6.11 4.21
C GLY A 223 16.06 -4.90 3.30
N TYR A 224 16.59 -3.78 3.80
CA TYR A 224 16.73 -2.55 3.03
C TYR A 224 18.18 -2.44 2.53
N LEU A 225 18.35 -2.15 1.25
CA LEU A 225 19.66 -1.98 0.62
C LEU A 225 20.39 -0.79 1.28
N ASP A 226 21.63 -1.04 1.71
CA ASP A 226 22.52 -0.04 2.33
C ASP A 226 21.93 0.65 3.59
N ASP A 227 20.97 0.00 4.29
CA ASP A 227 20.38 0.49 5.54
C ASP A 227 20.25 -0.63 6.60
N ASP A 228 21.38 -1.11 7.09
CA ASP A 228 21.43 -2.14 8.12
C ASP A 228 20.74 -1.74 9.44
N PRO A 229 20.85 -0.48 9.92
CA PRO A 229 20.13 -0.04 11.13
C PRO A 229 18.61 -0.14 10.98
N LEU A 230 18.06 0.25 9.83
CA LEU A 230 16.63 0.11 9.56
C LEU A 230 16.24 -1.36 9.41
N THR A 231 17.04 -2.14 8.70
CA THR A 231 16.85 -3.59 8.54
C THR A 231 16.76 -4.28 9.89
N THR A 232 17.73 -4.04 10.79
CA THR A 232 17.74 -4.61 12.14
C THR A 232 16.50 -4.21 12.94
N ARG A 233 16.07 -2.97 12.85
CA ARG A 233 14.91 -2.46 13.58
C ARG A 233 13.58 -3.02 13.05
N ARG A 234 13.43 -3.13 11.72
CA ARG A 234 12.17 -3.58 11.09
C ARG A 234 12.09 -5.10 10.92
N PHE A 235 13.22 -5.79 10.88
CA PHE A 235 13.31 -7.25 10.76
C PHE A 235 14.02 -7.89 11.98
N PRO A 236 13.54 -7.66 13.22
CA PRO A 236 14.14 -8.25 14.40
C PRO A 236 13.94 -9.78 14.42
N THR A 237 14.80 -10.46 15.19
CA THR A 237 14.55 -11.85 15.59
C THR A 237 13.98 -11.85 16.99
N LEU A 238 12.73 -12.28 17.12
CA LEU A 238 12.00 -12.37 18.38
C LEU A 238 11.89 -13.82 18.83
N THR A 239 11.59 -14.04 20.11
CA THR A 239 11.21 -15.37 20.61
C THR A 239 9.70 -15.46 20.63
N ILE A 240 9.14 -16.24 19.71
CA ILE A 240 7.69 -16.45 19.56
C ILE A 240 7.44 -17.95 19.80
N ASP A 241 6.57 -18.30 20.74
CA ASP A 241 6.29 -19.69 21.14
C ASP A 241 7.54 -20.54 21.40
N GLY A 242 8.55 -19.91 22.02
CA GLY A 242 9.82 -20.57 22.37
C GLY A 242 10.81 -20.71 21.21
N ALA A 243 10.46 -20.33 19.98
CA ALA A 243 11.31 -20.38 18.81
C ALA A 243 11.87 -19.00 18.42
N ARG A 244 13.13 -18.94 18.04
CA ARG A 244 13.73 -17.72 17.48
C ARG A 244 13.21 -17.50 16.06
N THR A 245 12.41 -16.47 15.87
CA THR A 245 11.70 -16.19 14.61
C THR A 245 12.06 -14.79 14.11
N ARG A 246 12.57 -14.70 12.88
CA ARG A 246 12.74 -13.42 12.20
C ARG A 246 11.39 -12.93 11.73
N VAL A 247 11.01 -11.72 12.13
CA VAL A 247 9.72 -11.11 11.76
C VAL A 247 9.93 -9.75 11.11
N TYR A 248 9.02 -9.35 10.22
CA TYR A 248 8.86 -7.98 9.80
C TYR A 248 7.80 -7.28 10.65
N ARG A 249 8.16 -6.16 11.28
CA ARG A 249 7.27 -5.29 12.05
C ARG A 249 6.59 -4.30 11.11
N THR A 250 5.30 -4.52 10.83
CA THR A 250 4.57 -3.74 9.82
C THR A 250 4.26 -2.32 10.29
N GLY A 251 4.11 -2.11 11.59
CA GLY A 251 3.55 -0.89 12.18
C GLY A 251 2.01 -0.81 12.05
N ASP A 252 1.38 -1.83 11.48
CA ASP A 252 -0.07 -1.95 11.39
C ASP A 252 -0.62 -2.62 12.65
N LEU A 253 -1.79 -2.16 13.11
CA LEU A 253 -2.51 -2.72 14.25
C LEU A 253 -3.68 -3.58 13.78
N GLY A 254 -3.91 -4.68 14.46
CA GLY A 254 -5.00 -5.59 14.16
C GLY A 254 -5.23 -6.60 15.27
N PHE A 255 -6.14 -7.53 15.03
CA PHE A 255 -6.37 -8.69 15.89
C PHE A 255 -6.76 -9.89 15.02
N GLN A 256 -6.56 -11.08 15.52
CA GLN A 256 -7.14 -12.30 14.96
C GLN A 256 -8.43 -12.63 15.71
N ASP A 257 -9.47 -13.03 14.99
CA ASP A 257 -10.68 -13.56 15.63
C ASP A 257 -10.50 -15.04 16.06
N ALA A 258 -11.58 -15.65 16.59
CA ALA A 258 -11.54 -17.04 17.04
C ALA A 258 -11.29 -18.06 15.91
N ASP A 259 -11.59 -17.68 14.66
CA ASP A 259 -11.36 -18.50 13.48
C ASP A 259 -9.97 -18.24 12.85
N GLY A 260 -9.14 -17.39 13.47
CA GLY A 260 -7.81 -17.02 13.00
C GLY A 260 -7.81 -16.03 11.83
N VAL A 261 -8.96 -15.42 11.52
CA VAL A 261 -9.06 -14.39 10.49
C VAL A 261 -8.53 -13.07 11.03
N LEU A 262 -7.65 -12.42 10.29
CA LEU A 262 -7.02 -11.17 10.67
C LEU A 262 -7.88 -9.96 10.27
N HIS A 263 -8.04 -9.05 11.22
CA HIS A 263 -8.76 -7.78 11.07
C HIS A 263 -7.78 -6.61 11.21
N PHE A 264 -7.81 -5.71 10.24
CA PHE A 264 -6.99 -4.50 10.24
C PHE A 264 -7.72 -3.36 10.96
N LEU A 265 -7.08 -2.75 11.95
CA LEU A 265 -7.64 -1.64 12.73
C LEU A 265 -7.08 -0.27 12.34
N GLY A 266 -5.89 -0.24 11.75
CA GLY A 266 -5.22 1.01 11.39
C GLY A 266 -3.72 0.91 11.56
N ARG A 267 -3.06 2.07 11.61
CA ARG A 267 -1.61 2.14 11.83
C ARG A 267 -1.29 2.67 13.22
N GLY A 268 -0.25 2.08 13.82
CA GLY A 268 0.33 2.58 15.06
C GLY A 268 1.27 3.79 14.86
N ASP A 269 1.66 4.06 13.60
CA ASP A 269 2.51 5.18 13.20
C ASP A 269 1.74 6.17 12.30
N ARG A 270 2.45 7.14 11.73
CA ARG A 270 1.85 8.20 10.90
C ARG A 270 1.78 7.89 9.40
N GLN A 271 2.30 6.75 9.00
CA GLN A 271 2.29 6.35 7.61
C GLN A 271 0.85 6.20 7.09
N VAL A 272 0.60 6.65 5.88
CA VAL A 272 -0.71 6.56 5.21
C VAL A 272 -0.57 5.95 3.83
N LYS A 273 -1.66 5.45 3.30
CA LYS A 273 -1.77 5.07 1.90
C LYS A 273 -2.66 6.06 1.17
N ILE A 274 -2.19 6.55 0.01
CA ILE A 274 -2.89 7.54 -0.82
C ILE A 274 -2.86 7.04 -2.26
N ARG A 275 -4.03 6.70 -2.79
CA ARG A 275 -4.17 6.18 -4.17
C ARG A 275 -3.22 5.01 -4.46
N GLY A 276 -3.11 4.08 -3.52
CA GLY A 276 -2.22 2.92 -3.60
C GLY A 276 -0.77 3.18 -3.20
N HIS A 277 -0.32 4.42 -3.14
CA HIS A 277 1.05 4.76 -2.72
C HIS A 277 1.18 4.77 -1.20
N ARG A 278 2.22 4.12 -0.69
CA ARG A 278 2.65 4.22 0.70
C ARG A 278 3.34 5.57 0.89
N VAL A 279 2.88 6.38 1.83
CA VAL A 279 3.34 7.75 2.06
C VAL A 279 3.74 7.93 3.51
N GLU A 280 4.94 8.45 3.72
CA GLU A 280 5.42 8.91 5.02
C GLU A 280 5.22 10.44 5.10
N PRO A 281 4.27 10.96 5.89
CA PRO A 281 4.08 12.40 6.03
C PRO A 281 5.34 13.14 6.48
N GLU A 282 6.20 12.46 7.24
CA GLU A 282 7.50 12.98 7.69
C GLU A 282 8.45 13.29 6.55
N GLU A 283 8.37 12.58 5.43
CA GLU A 283 9.19 12.84 4.23
C GLU A 283 8.86 14.20 3.64
N VAL A 284 7.57 14.51 3.53
CA VAL A 284 7.11 15.81 3.05
C VAL A 284 7.43 16.93 4.04
N GLU A 285 7.27 16.65 5.36
CA GLU A 285 7.66 17.60 6.41
C GLU A 285 9.16 17.88 6.37
N ALA A 286 10.01 16.88 6.14
CA ALA A 286 11.46 17.04 6.04
C ALA A 286 11.85 17.90 4.83
N ALA A 287 11.25 17.65 3.67
CA ALA A 287 11.46 18.45 2.48
C ALA A 287 11.02 19.91 2.69
N ALA A 288 9.84 20.12 3.30
CA ALA A 288 9.34 21.46 3.59
C ALA A 288 10.20 22.22 4.60
N ARG A 289 10.67 21.58 5.67
CA ARG A 289 11.57 22.18 6.67
C ARG A 289 12.93 22.60 6.11
N GLY A 290 13.39 21.91 5.06
CA GLY A 290 14.63 22.27 4.36
C GLY A 290 14.53 23.55 3.51
N LEU A 291 13.34 24.11 3.32
CA LEU A 291 13.12 25.29 2.49
C LEU A 291 13.24 26.59 3.32
N SER A 292 13.89 27.58 2.72
CA SER A 292 13.96 28.92 3.31
C SER A 292 12.55 29.50 3.51
N GLY A 293 12.33 30.17 4.64
CA GLY A 293 11.06 30.80 4.96
C GLY A 293 10.00 29.88 5.57
N VAL A 294 10.31 28.61 5.84
CA VAL A 294 9.47 27.68 6.60
C VAL A 294 10.06 27.53 8.01
N ARG A 295 9.34 27.97 9.04
CA ARG A 295 9.76 27.86 10.44
C ARG A 295 9.38 26.51 11.04
N GLU A 296 8.12 26.16 10.89
CA GLU A 296 7.54 24.89 11.35
C GLU A 296 6.56 24.37 10.30
N CYS A 297 6.40 23.09 10.23
CA CYS A 297 5.39 22.51 9.35
C CYS A 297 4.82 21.19 9.90
N ALA A 298 3.64 20.87 9.44
CA ALA A 298 2.95 19.62 9.71
C ALA A 298 2.22 19.14 8.45
N VAL A 299 2.30 17.85 8.20
CA VAL A 299 1.56 17.19 7.12
C VAL A 299 0.53 16.26 7.73
N VAL A 300 -0.68 16.36 7.21
CA VAL A 300 -1.79 15.45 7.56
C VAL A 300 -2.44 14.93 6.28
N PRO A 301 -3.00 13.72 6.30
CA PRO A 301 -3.79 13.22 5.19
C PRO A 301 -5.07 14.06 5.02
N VAL A 302 -5.47 14.29 3.78
CA VAL A 302 -6.76 14.87 3.45
C VAL A 302 -7.79 13.74 3.50
N PRO A 303 -8.78 13.80 4.41
CA PRO A 303 -9.83 12.79 4.47
C PRO A 303 -10.62 12.76 3.16
N GLY A 304 -10.80 11.57 2.61
CA GLY A 304 -11.66 11.33 1.48
C GLY A 304 -12.98 10.69 1.89
N LYS A 305 -13.76 10.33 0.90
CA LYS A 305 -14.99 9.55 1.11
C LYS A 305 -14.63 8.12 1.57
N ASN A 306 -15.41 7.55 2.49
CA ASN A 306 -15.27 6.14 2.94
C ASN A 306 -13.92 5.78 3.60
N GLU A 307 -13.45 6.62 4.52
CA GLU A 307 -12.22 6.39 5.31
C GLU A 307 -10.92 6.29 4.46
N SER A 308 -10.96 6.63 3.18
CA SER A 308 -9.79 6.75 2.34
C SER A 308 -9.12 8.13 2.51
N HIS A 309 -7.92 8.27 1.94
CA HIS A 309 -7.21 9.54 1.88
C HIS A 309 -7.08 10.01 0.44
N GLU A 310 -7.54 11.23 0.15
CA GLU A 310 -7.51 11.79 -1.21
C GLU A 310 -6.16 12.43 -1.56
N GLY A 311 -5.36 12.76 -0.55
CA GLY A 311 -4.07 13.41 -0.73
C GLY A 311 -3.44 13.85 0.59
N LEU A 312 -2.50 14.77 0.50
CA LEU A 312 -1.82 15.39 1.64
C LEU A 312 -2.16 16.87 1.75
N ALA A 313 -2.25 17.35 2.98
CA ALA A 313 -2.30 18.77 3.33
C ALA A 313 -1.07 19.15 4.15
N LEU A 314 -0.35 20.17 3.71
CA LEU A 314 0.76 20.79 4.43
C LEU A 314 0.29 22.07 5.09
N PHE A 315 0.45 22.15 6.39
CA PHE A 315 0.33 23.38 7.17
C PHE A 315 1.72 23.83 7.58
N TYR A 316 2.01 25.14 7.47
CA TYR A 316 3.30 25.67 7.85
C TYR A 316 3.19 27.06 8.50
N THR A 317 4.17 27.39 9.32
CA THR A 317 4.35 28.74 9.85
C THR A 317 5.47 29.40 9.07
N PRO A 318 5.22 30.57 8.43
CA PRO A 318 6.27 31.28 7.70
C PRO A 318 7.31 31.82 8.68
N ALA A 319 8.57 31.76 8.27
CA ALA A 319 9.66 32.51 8.90
C ALA A 319 9.95 33.77 8.08
N LYS A 320 10.40 34.83 8.71
CA LYS A 320 10.94 35.96 7.97
C LYS A 320 12.25 35.55 7.31
N ASN A 321 12.42 35.90 6.06
CA ASN A 321 13.67 35.72 5.33
C ASN A 321 14.76 36.66 5.89
N ALA A 322 16.02 36.42 5.52
CA ALA A 322 17.15 37.24 5.96
C ALA A 322 17.03 38.72 5.54
N ASP A 323 16.28 39.00 4.47
CA ASP A 323 15.98 40.35 3.96
C ASP A 323 14.75 41.02 4.63
N GLY A 324 14.13 40.34 5.62
CA GLY A 324 12.95 40.82 6.33
C GLY A 324 11.63 40.56 5.62
N SER A 325 11.63 39.99 4.40
CA SER A 325 10.41 39.56 3.68
C SER A 325 9.73 38.37 4.37
N ASP A 326 8.42 38.24 4.18
CA ASP A 326 7.68 37.09 4.65
C ASP A 326 8.11 35.83 3.89
N GLY A 327 7.98 34.66 4.52
CA GLY A 327 8.26 33.37 3.91
C GLY A 327 7.37 33.12 2.67
N PRO A 328 7.60 32.03 1.95
CA PRO A 328 6.93 31.73 0.68
C PRO A 328 5.41 31.68 0.87
N ASP A 329 4.67 32.18 -0.12
CA ASP A 329 3.23 31.96 -0.18
C ASP A 329 2.91 30.46 -0.43
N PRO A 330 1.69 29.99 -0.09
CA PRO A 330 1.34 28.58 -0.23
C PRO A 330 1.52 28.01 -1.66
N LYS A 331 1.27 28.81 -2.70
CA LYS A 331 1.41 28.36 -4.11
C LYS A 331 2.87 28.24 -4.49
N ALA A 332 3.71 29.19 -4.04
CA ALA A 332 5.16 29.14 -4.27
C ALA A 332 5.77 27.93 -3.55
N LEU A 333 5.42 27.70 -2.28
CA LEU A 333 5.90 26.57 -1.50
C LEU A 333 5.52 25.24 -2.18
N ARG A 334 4.27 25.10 -2.62
CA ARG A 334 3.82 23.92 -3.34
C ARG A 334 4.59 23.68 -4.65
N ARG A 335 4.86 24.75 -5.43
CA ARG A 335 5.66 24.63 -6.66
C ARG A 335 7.09 24.14 -6.36
N THR A 336 7.73 24.69 -5.34
CA THR A 336 9.07 24.25 -4.93
C THR A 336 9.06 22.78 -4.49
N LEU A 337 8.09 22.36 -3.67
CA LEU A 337 7.96 20.97 -3.26
C LEU A 337 7.74 20.02 -4.46
N ALA A 338 7.02 20.47 -5.49
CA ALA A 338 6.82 19.69 -6.71
C ALA A 338 8.09 19.46 -7.53
N THR A 339 9.15 20.25 -7.31
CA THR A 339 10.47 20.00 -7.93
C THR A 339 11.36 19.05 -7.12
N LEU A 340 11.02 18.83 -5.85
CA LEU A 340 11.83 18.05 -4.90
C LEU A 340 11.23 16.66 -4.63
N LEU A 341 9.91 16.53 -4.72
CA LEU A 341 9.16 15.35 -4.32
C LEU A 341 8.51 14.66 -5.53
N PRO A 342 8.40 13.34 -5.51
CA PRO A 342 7.56 12.60 -6.42
C PRO A 342 6.11 13.12 -6.41
N ARG A 343 5.43 13.05 -7.55
CA ARG A 343 4.08 13.64 -7.74
C ARG A 343 3.07 13.23 -6.66
N HIS A 344 3.10 11.97 -6.21
CA HIS A 344 2.18 11.44 -5.19
C HIS A 344 2.45 11.95 -3.77
N LEU A 345 3.64 12.54 -3.51
CA LEU A 345 4.02 13.15 -2.24
C LEU A 345 3.76 14.66 -2.21
N VAL A 346 3.47 15.28 -3.35
CA VAL A 346 3.23 16.73 -3.40
C VAL A 346 1.88 17.04 -2.75
N PRO A 347 1.84 17.89 -1.68
CA PRO A 347 0.59 18.23 -1.03
C PRO A 347 -0.40 18.89 -1.99
N GLY A 348 -1.63 18.37 -2.04
CA GLY A 348 -2.73 18.99 -2.78
C GLY A 348 -3.19 20.31 -2.17
N VAL A 349 -3.12 20.38 -0.83
CA VAL A 349 -3.48 21.55 -0.03
C VAL A 349 -2.24 22.06 0.69
N VAL A 350 -1.94 23.37 0.58
CA VAL A 350 -0.87 24.04 1.33
C VAL A 350 -1.48 25.27 1.98
N ARG A 351 -1.33 25.42 3.31
CA ARG A 351 -1.90 26.52 4.09
C ARG A 351 -0.86 27.10 5.04
N SER A 352 -0.70 28.42 5.03
CA SER A 352 0.07 29.13 6.06
C SER A 352 -0.78 29.33 7.32
N ARG A 353 -0.12 29.36 8.47
CA ARG A 353 -0.70 29.63 9.79
C ARG A 353 0.28 30.45 10.62
N ASP A 354 -0.22 31.33 11.45
CA ASP A 354 0.64 32.08 12.41
C ASP A 354 1.25 31.12 13.42
N ARG A 355 0.48 30.13 13.84
CA ARG A 355 0.91 29.04 14.76
C ARG A 355 0.24 27.73 14.39
N LEU A 356 0.96 26.64 14.55
CA LEU A 356 0.38 25.30 14.49
C LEU A 356 -0.33 24.98 15.83
N PRO A 357 -1.49 24.30 15.79
CA PRO A 357 -2.22 23.95 16.99
C PRO A 357 -1.43 22.93 17.83
N LEU A 358 -1.50 23.09 19.16
CA LEU A 358 -0.90 22.18 20.12
C LEU A 358 -1.97 21.54 20.99
N THR A 359 -1.75 20.29 21.38
CA THR A 359 -2.54 19.59 22.39
C THR A 359 -2.33 20.21 23.78
N ALA A 360 -3.14 19.84 24.76
CA ALA A 360 -2.97 20.27 26.14
C ALA A 360 -1.60 19.87 26.74
N SER A 361 -0.95 18.84 26.19
CA SER A 361 0.40 18.41 26.58
C SER A 361 1.53 19.11 25.81
N GLY A 362 1.23 20.12 25.00
CA GLY A 362 2.21 20.87 24.20
C GLY A 362 2.72 20.17 22.94
N LYS A 363 2.13 19.05 22.55
CA LYS A 363 2.46 18.37 21.31
C LYS A 363 1.62 18.92 20.15
N LEU A 364 2.12 18.82 18.93
CA LEU A 364 1.40 19.20 17.72
C LEU A 364 0.06 18.46 17.61
N ASP A 365 -1.05 19.21 17.51
CA ASP A 365 -2.41 18.68 17.36
C ASP A 365 -2.77 18.49 15.88
N ARG A 366 -2.46 17.32 15.36
CA ARG A 366 -2.76 16.95 13.96
C ARG A 366 -4.25 16.68 13.73
N THR A 367 -4.97 16.28 14.76
CA THR A 367 -6.42 16.09 14.68
C THR A 367 -7.11 17.42 14.39
N ALA A 368 -6.73 18.46 15.13
CA ALA A 368 -7.25 19.81 14.87
C ALA A 368 -6.92 20.33 13.45
N LEU A 369 -5.73 19.97 12.92
CA LEU A 369 -5.37 20.30 11.53
C LEU A 369 -6.26 19.54 10.54
N THR A 370 -6.47 18.25 10.72
CA THR A 370 -7.35 17.42 9.86
C THR A 370 -8.79 17.92 9.91
N ASP A 371 -9.33 18.23 11.08
CA ASP A 371 -10.68 18.76 11.24
C ASP A 371 -10.87 20.13 10.59
N SER A 372 -9.80 20.93 10.50
CA SER A 372 -9.83 22.21 9.79
C SER A 372 -9.98 22.05 8.26
N LEU A 373 -9.66 20.89 7.70
CA LEU A 373 -9.90 20.60 6.28
C LEU A 373 -11.38 20.32 6.02
N ARG A 374 -12.04 19.55 6.89
CA ARG A 374 -13.47 19.19 6.76
C ARG A 374 -14.38 20.40 6.83
N ARG A 375 -14.02 21.42 7.63
CA ARG A 375 -14.88 22.63 7.82
C ARG A 375 -14.91 23.57 6.62
N HIS A 376 -13.95 23.50 5.70
CA HIS A 376 -13.91 24.37 4.51
C HIS A 376 -14.68 23.80 3.33
N ASP A 377 -14.86 22.49 3.23
CA ASP A 377 -15.66 21.88 2.17
C ASP A 377 -17.18 22.22 2.29
N HIS A 378 -17.65 22.60 3.50
CA HIS A 378 -19.03 23.03 3.73
C HIS A 378 -19.29 24.51 3.44
N THR A 379 -18.24 25.33 3.22
CA THR A 379 -18.40 26.77 2.95
C THR A 379 -18.26 27.16 1.48
N GLU A 380 -17.77 26.27 0.60
CA GLU A 380 -17.69 26.53 -0.85
C GLU A 380 -18.84 25.88 -1.65
N GLY A 381 -19.80 25.23 -0.99
CA GLY A 381 -20.99 24.62 -1.62
C GLY A 381 -22.26 25.49 -1.62
N ASP A 382 -22.21 26.70 -1.08
CA ASP A 382 -23.35 27.63 -0.98
C ASP A 382 -23.04 29.00 -1.67
N LEU A 383 -22.59 28.97 -2.94
CA LEU A 383 -22.62 30.16 -3.82
C LEU A 383 -22.96 29.76 -5.25
#